data_62b4a2826c5c40b8b59abed7e7093f5b
#
_entry.id   62b4a2826c5c40b8b59abed7e7093f5b
#
_cell.length_a   1.000
_cell.length_b   1.000
_cell.length_c   1.000
_cell.angle_alpha   90.00
_cell.angle_beta   90.00
_cell.angle_gamma   90.00
#
_symmetry.space_group_name_H-M   'P 1'
#
loop_
_entity.id
_entity.type
_entity.pdbx_description
1 polymer ?
#
loop_
_entity_poly.entity_id
_entity_poly.type
_entity_poly.pdbx_seq_one_letter_code
_entity_poly.pdbx_strand_id
1 'polypeptide(L)'
;MFDKLDFILEKYEELSLKVSDPEVINNQPVWQKHIKEMGEMEPIVNKYKEYKKAKEDLQDAKEMLEENDEELREMAKMEISELESAIESISEELKILLLPKDPNDDRNVILEVRAGTGGDEAALFGADLLRMYTRYAERRGWKTELLELNDTGIGGVKEAVMLVKGKGAYSRLKYESGAHRVQRVPETESSGRIHTSAATVAVLPEVDDVEVEINPNDVRVDVYRASGNGGQCVNTTDSAVRLTHIPTGLVVTCQDEKSQIKNKEKAFKVLRSRLYDLMQQEQNKEIADQRKSQVGSGDRSERIRTYNFPQGRVSDHRINMTIYKLDYFLDGDLDEIIDGLITSDQAEKMKNF
;
A
#
# COMPACT_ATOMS: atom_id res chain seq x y z
N MET A 1 12.79 11.25 20.57
CA MET A 1 11.42 10.65 20.53
C MET A 1 10.38 11.60 21.15
N PHE A 2 10.53 12.00 22.40
CA PHE A 2 9.53 12.83 23.09
C PHE A 2 9.31 14.20 22.46
N ASP A 3 10.35 14.87 21.98
CA ASP A 3 10.23 16.15 21.26
C ASP A 3 9.34 16.04 19.99
N LYS A 4 9.43 14.89 19.29
CA LYS A 4 8.55 14.62 18.16
C LYS A 4 7.09 14.40 18.59
N LEU A 5 6.88 13.74 19.74
CA LEU A 5 5.53 13.49 20.28
C LEU A 5 4.88 14.79 20.76
N ASP A 6 5.63 15.68 21.40
CA ASP A 6 5.13 17.00 21.79
C ASP A 6 4.75 17.83 20.56
N PHE A 7 5.57 17.82 19.51
CA PHE A 7 5.25 18.48 18.24
C PHE A 7 3.97 17.91 17.57
N ILE A 8 3.80 16.57 17.60
CA ILE A 8 2.60 15.93 17.07
C ILE A 8 1.37 16.33 17.87
N LEU A 9 1.48 16.43 19.19
CA LEU A 9 0.37 16.86 20.07
C LEU A 9 -0.03 18.31 19.75
N GLU A 10 0.95 19.24 19.67
CA GLU A 10 0.70 20.63 19.32
C GLU A 10 0.04 20.75 17.94
N LYS A 11 0.54 20.03 16.93
CA LYS A 11 -0.04 20.01 15.60
C LYS A 11 -1.48 19.45 15.58
N TYR A 12 -1.75 18.42 16.37
CA TYR A 12 -3.09 17.86 16.51
C TYR A 12 -4.08 18.87 17.11
N GLU A 13 -3.67 19.61 18.15
CA GLU A 13 -4.48 20.65 18.78
C GLU A 13 -4.73 21.81 17.81
N GLU A 14 -3.72 22.23 17.05
CA GLU A 14 -3.87 23.24 15.99
C GLU A 14 -4.85 22.81 14.90
N LEU A 15 -4.75 21.56 14.44
CA LEU A 15 -5.68 21.01 13.45
C LEU A 15 -7.10 20.88 14.01
N SER A 16 -7.26 20.51 15.26
CA SER A 16 -8.57 20.45 15.94
C SER A 16 -9.27 21.81 15.97
N LEU A 17 -8.51 22.89 16.19
CA LEU A 17 -9.03 24.25 16.11
C LEU A 17 -9.43 24.61 14.67
N LYS A 18 -8.57 24.29 13.67
CA LYS A 18 -8.85 24.57 12.25
C LYS A 18 -10.07 23.82 11.71
N VAL A 19 -10.26 22.56 12.12
CA VAL A 19 -11.43 21.76 11.72
C VAL A 19 -12.74 22.32 12.27
N SER A 20 -12.67 23.04 13.39
CA SER A 20 -13.83 23.69 14.02
C SER A 20 -14.11 25.08 13.46
N ASP A 21 -13.24 25.61 12.59
CA ASP A 21 -13.42 26.95 12.01
C ASP A 21 -14.48 26.93 10.87
N PRO A 22 -15.51 27.78 10.95
CA PRO A 22 -16.56 27.91 9.92
C PRO A 22 -16.03 28.16 8.51
N GLU A 23 -14.92 28.90 8.35
CA GLU A 23 -14.31 29.17 7.06
C GLU A 23 -13.71 27.89 6.44
N VAL A 24 -13.10 27.04 7.23
CA VAL A 24 -12.54 25.77 6.81
C VAL A 24 -13.63 24.74 6.51
N ILE A 25 -14.70 24.71 7.30
CA ILE A 25 -15.87 23.83 7.09
C ILE A 25 -16.54 24.10 5.75
N ASN A 26 -16.61 25.36 5.32
CA ASN A 26 -17.17 25.73 4.03
C ASN A 26 -16.30 25.30 2.85
N ASN A 27 -15.03 25.00 3.05
CA ASN A 27 -14.11 24.46 2.04
C ASN A 27 -13.92 22.96 2.24
N GLN A 28 -14.86 22.17 1.71
CA GLN A 28 -14.95 20.73 1.91
C GLN A 28 -13.66 19.95 1.59
N PRO A 29 -12.90 20.23 0.50
CA PRO A 29 -11.63 19.53 0.24
C PRO A 29 -10.56 19.78 1.30
N VAL A 30 -10.44 21.02 1.80
CA VAL A 30 -9.47 21.40 2.84
C VAL A 30 -9.86 20.77 4.18
N TRP A 31 -11.15 20.81 4.51
CA TRP A 31 -11.69 20.20 5.73
C TRP A 31 -11.46 18.69 5.77
N GLN A 32 -11.75 17.98 4.66
CA GLN A 32 -11.50 16.54 4.57
C GLN A 32 -10.02 16.19 4.73
N LYS A 33 -9.12 17.01 4.17
CA LYS A 33 -7.69 16.82 4.33
C LYS A 33 -7.26 16.93 5.78
N HIS A 34 -7.76 17.95 6.51
CA HIS A 34 -7.43 18.14 7.92
C HIS A 34 -7.99 17.03 8.81
N ILE A 35 -9.22 16.55 8.53
CA ILE A 35 -9.82 15.41 9.25
C ILE A 35 -8.99 14.14 9.05
N LYS A 36 -8.52 13.90 7.82
CA LYS A 36 -7.68 12.75 7.54
C LYS A 36 -6.34 12.83 8.29
N GLU A 37 -5.67 13.99 8.25
CA GLU A 37 -4.43 14.23 9.00
C GLU A 37 -4.63 14.04 10.52
N MET A 38 -5.75 14.54 11.07
CA MET A 38 -6.10 14.31 12.47
C MET A 38 -6.29 12.84 12.80
N GLY A 39 -7.06 12.11 11.97
CA GLY A 39 -7.30 10.68 12.17
C GLY A 39 -6.02 9.83 12.15
N GLU A 40 -5.01 10.25 11.38
CA GLU A 40 -3.69 9.58 11.35
C GLU A 40 -2.89 9.83 12.64
N MET A 41 -3.05 11.01 13.27
CA MET A 41 -2.34 11.40 14.49
C MET A 41 -3.05 10.95 15.78
N GLU A 42 -4.37 10.79 15.74
CA GLU A 42 -5.22 10.50 16.91
C GLU A 42 -4.73 9.30 17.76
N PRO A 43 -4.36 8.13 17.18
CA PRO A 43 -3.86 7.00 17.95
C PRO A 43 -2.56 7.34 18.72
N ILE A 44 -1.66 8.12 18.09
CA ILE A 44 -0.39 8.53 18.68
C ILE A 44 -0.66 9.49 19.84
N VAL A 45 -1.53 10.49 19.63
CA VAL A 45 -1.89 11.50 20.62
C VAL A 45 -2.57 10.88 21.83
N ASN A 46 -3.52 9.96 21.61
CA ASN A 46 -4.22 9.28 22.71
C ASN A 46 -3.24 8.47 23.56
N LYS A 47 -2.36 7.70 22.91
CA LYS A 47 -1.36 6.90 23.61
C LYS A 47 -0.32 7.77 24.33
N TYR A 48 0.03 8.92 23.75
CA TYR A 48 0.93 9.87 24.40
C TYR A 48 0.30 10.56 25.61
N LYS A 49 -0.99 10.85 25.57
CA LYS A 49 -1.75 11.36 26.73
C LYS A 49 -1.79 10.32 27.86
N GLU A 50 -1.99 9.03 27.53
CA GLU A 50 -1.89 7.94 28.51
C GLU A 50 -0.49 7.88 29.14
N TYR A 51 0.55 8.02 28.33
CA TYR A 51 1.94 8.07 28.82
C TYR A 51 2.17 9.22 29.79
N LYS A 52 1.73 10.45 29.44
CA LYS A 52 1.86 11.63 30.31
C LYS A 52 1.14 11.42 31.64
N LYS A 53 -0.10 10.91 31.58
CA LYS A 53 -0.88 10.62 32.79
C LYS A 53 -0.20 9.56 33.66
N ALA A 54 0.23 8.44 33.11
CA ALA A 54 0.94 7.41 33.87
C ALA A 54 2.24 7.94 34.52
N LYS A 55 2.90 8.90 33.86
CA LYS A 55 4.08 9.55 34.41
C LYS A 55 3.77 10.53 35.55
N GLU A 56 2.65 11.25 35.46
CA GLU A 56 2.13 12.08 36.54
C GLU A 56 1.74 11.20 37.75
N ASP A 57 0.92 10.17 37.53
CA ASP A 57 0.51 9.20 38.55
C ASP A 57 1.73 8.55 39.25
N LEU A 58 2.80 8.22 38.48
CA LEU A 58 4.06 7.69 39.04
C LEU A 58 4.78 8.72 39.93
N GLN A 59 4.73 10.00 39.58
CA GLN A 59 5.33 11.05 40.37
C GLN A 59 4.55 11.21 41.70
N ASP A 60 3.22 11.20 41.63
CA ASP A 60 2.34 11.30 42.81
C ASP A 60 2.55 10.09 43.73
N ALA A 61 2.64 8.88 43.16
CA ALA A 61 2.92 7.67 43.95
C ALA A 61 4.31 7.70 44.63
N LYS A 62 5.31 8.31 43.97
CA LYS A 62 6.65 8.53 44.59
C LYS A 62 6.61 9.54 45.73
N GLU A 63 5.79 10.58 45.65
CA GLU A 63 5.60 11.55 46.74
C GLU A 63 4.90 10.89 47.94
N MET A 64 3.95 9.97 47.72
CA MET A 64 3.33 9.17 48.79
C MET A 64 4.32 8.28 49.57
N LEU A 65 5.44 7.88 48.99
CA LEU A 65 6.48 7.14 49.69
C LEU A 65 7.17 7.94 50.79
N GLU A 66 7.13 9.27 50.72
CA GLU A 66 7.73 10.16 51.73
C GLU A 66 6.81 10.36 52.97
N GLU A 67 5.56 9.90 52.92
CA GLU A 67 4.63 9.96 54.02
C GLU A 67 5.00 8.97 55.16
N ASN A 68 4.59 9.27 56.39
CA ASN A 68 4.98 8.53 57.60
C ASN A 68 4.08 7.30 57.89
N ASP A 69 3.12 6.96 57.00
CA ASP A 69 2.22 5.82 57.13
C ASP A 69 2.77 4.59 56.42
N GLU A 70 2.94 3.47 57.14
CA GLU A 70 3.57 2.25 56.62
C GLU A 70 2.65 1.51 55.64
N GLU A 71 1.32 1.56 55.85
CA GLU A 71 0.36 0.93 54.93
C GLU A 71 0.31 1.71 53.60
N LEU A 72 0.31 3.03 53.64
CA LEU A 72 0.37 3.88 52.45
C LEU A 72 1.67 3.67 51.65
N ARG A 73 2.81 3.45 52.31
CA ARG A 73 4.09 3.14 51.67
C ARG A 73 4.09 1.79 50.95
N GLU A 74 3.46 0.77 51.52
CA GLU A 74 3.38 -0.53 50.86
C GLU A 74 2.48 -0.46 49.61
N MET A 75 1.34 0.22 49.72
CA MET A 75 0.46 0.48 48.58
C MET A 75 1.19 1.27 47.48
N ALA A 76 1.86 2.34 47.83
CA ALA A 76 2.63 3.16 46.88
C ALA A 76 3.75 2.36 46.17
N LYS A 77 4.44 1.42 46.86
CA LYS A 77 5.45 0.55 46.22
C LYS A 77 4.85 -0.38 45.19
N MET A 78 3.67 -0.94 45.46
CA MET A 78 2.98 -1.80 44.49
C MET A 78 2.55 -0.98 43.26
N GLU A 79 1.94 0.17 43.50
CA GLU A 79 1.47 1.06 42.45
C GLU A 79 2.61 1.59 41.57
N ILE A 80 3.76 1.95 42.16
CA ILE A 80 4.96 2.35 41.44
C ILE A 80 5.43 1.23 40.50
N SER A 81 5.48 -0.02 40.97
CA SER A 81 5.91 -1.17 40.15
C SER A 81 4.97 -1.40 38.97
N GLU A 82 3.66 -1.27 39.18
CA GLU A 82 2.66 -1.40 38.13
C GLU A 82 2.76 -0.26 37.11
N LEU A 83 2.91 0.97 37.56
CA LEU A 83 3.04 2.16 36.72
C LEU A 83 4.35 2.15 35.91
N GLU A 84 5.47 1.73 36.50
CA GLU A 84 6.74 1.59 35.78
C GLU A 84 6.63 0.55 34.65
N SER A 85 6.00 -0.59 34.91
CA SER A 85 5.74 -1.59 33.86
C SER A 85 4.80 -1.08 32.79
N ALA A 86 3.74 -0.35 33.16
CA ALA A 86 2.79 0.26 32.22
C ALA A 86 3.48 1.32 31.35
N ILE A 87 4.31 2.19 31.93
CA ILE A 87 5.08 3.22 31.21
C ILE A 87 6.03 2.58 30.17
N GLU A 88 6.70 1.48 30.54
CA GLU A 88 7.57 0.77 29.63
C GLU A 88 6.78 0.20 28.43
N SER A 89 5.66 -0.48 28.71
CA SER A 89 4.76 -1.00 27.65
C SER A 89 4.22 0.12 26.74
N ILE A 90 3.72 1.22 27.31
CA ILE A 90 3.23 2.37 26.55
C ILE A 90 4.34 3.01 25.71
N SER A 91 5.55 3.07 26.24
CA SER A 91 6.72 3.59 25.51
C SER A 91 7.09 2.74 24.30
N GLU A 92 6.98 1.40 24.41
CA GLU A 92 7.19 0.49 23.28
C GLU A 92 6.08 0.64 22.23
N GLU A 93 4.83 0.71 22.64
CA GLU A 93 3.72 0.96 21.72
C GLU A 93 3.86 2.31 20.99
N LEU A 94 4.28 3.37 21.69
CA LEU A 94 4.55 4.67 21.07
C LEU A 94 5.67 4.60 20.04
N LYS A 95 6.73 3.84 20.29
CA LYS A 95 7.80 3.62 19.29
C LYS A 95 7.24 2.98 18.02
N ILE A 96 6.36 1.98 18.16
CA ILE A 96 5.71 1.32 17.02
C ILE A 96 4.80 2.29 16.26
N LEU A 97 4.01 3.09 16.98
CA LEU A 97 3.10 4.06 16.37
C LEU A 97 3.82 5.20 15.63
N LEU A 98 5.06 5.53 16.03
CA LEU A 98 5.90 6.53 15.38
C LEU A 98 6.63 6.01 14.13
N LEU A 99 6.60 4.69 13.87
CA LEU A 99 7.19 4.15 12.65
C LEU A 99 6.45 4.71 11.43
N PRO A 100 7.17 5.02 10.35
CA PRO A 100 6.55 5.53 9.13
C PRO A 100 5.59 4.48 8.57
N LYS A 101 4.31 4.84 8.50
CA LYS A 101 3.28 4.03 7.86
C LYS A 101 3.45 4.13 6.34
N ASP A 102 3.28 3.02 5.65
CA ASP A 102 3.21 3.03 4.20
C ASP A 102 1.90 3.74 3.77
N PRO A 103 1.97 4.78 2.91
CA PRO A 103 0.78 5.49 2.44
C PRO A 103 -0.22 4.59 1.72
N ASN A 104 0.22 3.41 1.28
CA ASN A 104 -0.62 2.43 0.60
C ASN A 104 -1.32 1.45 1.55
N ASP A 105 -0.99 1.45 2.86
CA ASP A 105 -1.50 0.44 3.81
C ASP A 105 -3.03 0.37 3.89
N ASP A 106 -3.73 1.49 3.66
CA ASP A 106 -5.20 1.57 3.67
C ASP A 106 -5.84 1.31 2.29
N ARG A 107 -5.04 1.12 1.24
CA ARG A 107 -5.54 0.90 -0.12
C ARG A 107 -6.06 -0.52 -0.31
N ASN A 108 -6.93 -0.68 -1.30
CA ASN A 108 -7.30 -1.98 -1.83
C ASN A 108 -6.10 -2.63 -2.53
N VAL A 109 -6.18 -3.92 -2.76
CA VAL A 109 -5.08 -4.74 -3.30
C VAL A 109 -5.46 -5.36 -4.61
N ILE A 110 -4.58 -5.24 -5.59
CA ILE A 110 -4.56 -6.10 -6.79
C ILE A 110 -3.57 -7.23 -6.51
N LEU A 111 -4.10 -8.45 -6.37
CA LEU A 111 -3.34 -9.66 -6.12
C LEU A 111 -3.25 -10.47 -7.41
N GLU A 112 -2.03 -10.69 -7.89
CA GLU A 112 -1.77 -11.49 -9.09
C GLU A 112 -1.10 -12.81 -8.68
N VAL A 113 -1.66 -13.91 -9.14
CA VAL A 113 -1.08 -15.25 -8.96
C VAL A 113 -0.70 -15.78 -10.33
N ARG A 114 0.55 -16.21 -10.49
CA ARG A 114 1.05 -16.79 -11.74
C ARG A 114 1.75 -18.10 -11.49
N ALA A 115 1.48 -19.09 -12.33
CA ALA A 115 2.24 -20.32 -12.37
C ALA A 115 3.71 -20.02 -12.77
N GLY A 116 4.65 -20.52 -11.95
CA GLY A 116 6.08 -20.42 -12.22
C GLY A 116 6.66 -21.73 -12.77
N THR A 117 7.78 -22.16 -12.21
CA THR A 117 8.46 -23.39 -12.62
C THR A 117 7.71 -24.63 -12.14
N GLY A 118 7.29 -25.54 -13.03
CA GLY A 118 6.65 -26.81 -12.66
C GLY A 118 5.51 -27.27 -13.57
N GLY A 119 5.25 -26.56 -14.67
CA GLY A 119 4.21 -26.93 -15.64
C GLY A 119 2.80 -26.97 -15.02
N ASP A 120 2.04 -28.02 -15.30
CA ASP A 120 0.66 -28.18 -14.83
C ASP A 120 0.53 -28.16 -13.29
N GLU A 121 1.52 -28.74 -12.60
CA GLU A 121 1.55 -28.70 -11.12
C GLU A 121 1.70 -27.29 -10.56
N ALA A 122 2.49 -26.43 -11.20
CA ALA A 122 2.59 -25.03 -10.83
C ALA A 122 1.28 -24.29 -11.03
N ALA A 123 0.51 -24.64 -12.07
CA ALA A 123 -0.79 -24.07 -12.33
C ALA A 123 -1.86 -24.57 -11.33
N LEU A 124 -1.84 -25.84 -10.95
CA LEU A 124 -2.70 -26.38 -9.87
C LEU A 124 -2.40 -25.71 -8.53
N PHE A 125 -1.12 -25.52 -8.22
CA PHE A 125 -0.72 -24.80 -7.01
C PHE A 125 -1.13 -23.31 -7.06
N GLY A 126 -1.09 -22.68 -8.25
CA GLY A 126 -1.64 -21.35 -8.46
C GLY A 126 -3.12 -21.24 -8.11
N ALA A 127 -3.92 -22.27 -8.45
CA ALA A 127 -5.32 -22.35 -8.06
C ALA A 127 -5.51 -22.50 -6.54
N ASP A 128 -4.65 -23.31 -5.88
CA ASP A 128 -4.67 -23.45 -4.42
C ASP A 128 -4.36 -22.12 -3.72
N LEU A 129 -3.36 -21.37 -4.20
CA LEU A 129 -3.02 -20.04 -3.68
C LEU A 129 -4.16 -19.04 -3.88
N LEU A 130 -4.78 -19.00 -5.07
CA LEU A 130 -5.93 -18.13 -5.33
C LEU A 130 -7.08 -18.43 -4.37
N ARG A 131 -7.40 -19.70 -4.15
CA ARG A 131 -8.41 -20.14 -3.19
C ARG A 131 -8.04 -19.73 -1.77
N MET A 132 -6.80 -19.94 -1.37
CA MET A 132 -6.28 -19.57 -0.04
C MET A 132 -6.47 -18.07 0.25
N TYR A 133 -6.10 -17.20 -0.68
CA TYR A 133 -6.27 -15.76 -0.51
C TYR A 133 -7.73 -15.32 -0.55
N THR A 134 -8.57 -15.98 -1.35
CA THR A 134 -10.02 -15.73 -1.35
C THR A 134 -10.62 -16.08 0.02
N ARG A 135 -10.26 -17.24 0.60
CA ARG A 135 -10.71 -17.63 1.94
C ARG A 135 -10.19 -16.68 3.03
N TYR A 136 -8.94 -16.25 2.92
CA TYR A 136 -8.39 -15.27 3.84
C TYR A 136 -9.16 -13.95 3.81
N ALA A 137 -9.45 -13.44 2.61
CA ALA A 137 -10.24 -12.23 2.43
C ALA A 137 -11.66 -12.38 3.02
N GLU A 138 -12.34 -13.53 2.79
CA GLU A 138 -13.64 -13.84 3.39
C GLU A 138 -13.59 -13.80 4.93
N ARG A 139 -12.58 -14.43 5.55
CA ARG A 139 -12.38 -14.43 7.01
C ARG A 139 -12.17 -13.02 7.58
N ARG A 140 -11.52 -12.15 6.82
CA ARG A 140 -11.30 -10.75 7.20
C ARG A 140 -12.48 -9.82 6.88
N GLY A 141 -13.54 -10.34 6.24
CA GLY A 141 -14.69 -9.56 5.81
C GLY A 141 -14.38 -8.63 4.63
N TRP A 142 -13.32 -8.89 3.89
CA TRP A 142 -12.98 -8.17 2.68
C TRP A 142 -13.75 -8.73 1.48
N LYS A 143 -14.04 -7.86 0.51
CA LYS A 143 -14.68 -8.26 -0.73
C LYS A 143 -13.65 -8.60 -1.78
N THR A 144 -13.85 -9.72 -2.49
CA THR A 144 -12.97 -10.13 -3.58
C THR A 144 -13.73 -10.04 -4.90
N GLU A 145 -13.03 -9.61 -5.94
CA GLU A 145 -13.52 -9.53 -7.31
C GLU A 145 -12.44 -10.09 -8.25
N LEU A 146 -12.78 -11.14 -8.98
CA LEU A 146 -11.86 -11.73 -9.96
C LEU A 146 -11.88 -10.87 -11.23
N LEU A 147 -10.78 -10.23 -11.55
CA LEU A 147 -10.64 -9.36 -12.72
C LEU A 147 -10.25 -10.15 -13.97
N GLU A 148 -9.31 -11.09 -13.82
CA GLU A 148 -8.80 -11.89 -14.92
C GLU A 148 -8.51 -13.32 -14.43
N LEU A 149 -8.82 -14.31 -15.26
CA LEU A 149 -8.52 -15.71 -15.02
C LEU A 149 -8.11 -16.40 -16.30
N ASN A 150 -6.90 -16.94 -16.31
CA ASN A 150 -6.39 -17.80 -17.37
C ASN A 150 -6.16 -19.19 -16.77
N ASP A 151 -7.11 -20.10 -17.04
CA ASP A 151 -7.06 -21.47 -16.54
C ASP A 151 -6.36 -22.44 -17.52
N THR A 152 -6.09 -23.67 -17.04
CA THR A 152 -5.42 -24.70 -17.83
C THR A 152 -6.39 -25.77 -18.36
N GLY A 153 -7.68 -25.65 -18.14
CA GLY A 153 -8.68 -26.68 -18.47
C GLY A 153 -8.65 -27.93 -17.58
N ILE A 154 -7.62 -28.11 -16.74
CA ILE A 154 -7.50 -29.19 -15.75
C ILE A 154 -7.69 -28.67 -14.30
N GLY A 155 -8.30 -27.50 -14.14
CA GLY A 155 -8.51 -26.87 -12.84
C GLY A 155 -7.31 -26.08 -12.31
N GLY A 156 -6.20 -26.01 -13.05
CA GLY A 156 -5.03 -25.17 -12.71
C GLY A 156 -5.22 -23.73 -13.22
N VAL A 157 -4.50 -22.80 -12.60
CA VAL A 157 -4.48 -21.37 -12.94
C VAL A 157 -3.09 -20.99 -13.44
N LYS A 158 -2.99 -20.57 -14.71
CA LYS A 158 -1.75 -20.02 -15.27
C LYS A 158 -1.52 -18.61 -14.76
N GLU A 159 -2.58 -17.82 -14.74
CA GLU A 159 -2.58 -16.45 -14.27
C GLU A 159 -3.97 -16.10 -13.75
N ALA A 160 -4.03 -15.44 -12.61
CA ALA A 160 -5.25 -14.85 -12.08
C ALA A 160 -4.95 -13.48 -11.49
N VAL A 161 -5.83 -12.54 -11.72
CA VAL A 161 -5.79 -11.21 -11.14
C VAL A 161 -7.05 -11.00 -10.32
N MET A 162 -6.90 -10.76 -9.03
CA MET A 162 -7.99 -10.58 -8.08
C MET A 162 -7.86 -9.24 -7.37
N LEU A 163 -8.93 -8.47 -7.35
CA LEU A 163 -9.05 -7.25 -6.56
C LEU A 163 -9.62 -7.60 -5.18
N VAL A 164 -8.92 -7.20 -4.12
CA VAL A 164 -9.34 -7.36 -2.73
C VAL A 164 -9.65 -5.99 -2.15
N LYS A 165 -10.92 -5.74 -1.83
CA LYS A 165 -11.43 -4.47 -1.31
C LYS A 165 -11.66 -4.58 0.20
N GLY A 166 -10.90 -3.81 0.97
CA GLY A 166 -11.08 -3.76 2.42
C GLY A 166 -10.04 -2.91 3.13
N LYS A 167 -10.44 -2.33 4.24
CA LYS A 167 -9.54 -1.49 5.04
C LYS A 167 -8.36 -2.32 5.55
N GLY A 168 -7.14 -1.83 5.31
CA GLY A 168 -5.92 -2.51 5.74
C GLY A 168 -5.58 -3.78 4.95
N ALA A 169 -6.18 -4.01 3.77
CA ALA A 169 -5.90 -5.18 2.96
C ALA A 169 -4.44 -5.18 2.47
N TYR A 170 -3.95 -4.03 2.00
CA TYR A 170 -2.58 -3.92 1.53
C TYR A 170 -1.56 -4.08 2.68
N SER A 171 -1.82 -3.54 3.86
CA SER A 171 -0.91 -3.62 5.01
C SER A 171 -0.58 -5.06 5.42
N ARG A 172 -1.49 -6.01 5.17
CA ARG A 172 -1.30 -7.43 5.48
C ARG A 172 -0.81 -8.23 4.27
N LEU A 173 -1.45 -8.04 3.12
CA LEU A 173 -1.15 -8.85 1.92
C LEU A 173 0.18 -8.47 1.27
N LYS A 174 0.74 -7.27 1.48
CA LYS A 174 2.05 -6.87 0.94
C LYS A 174 3.18 -7.85 1.29
N TYR A 175 3.08 -8.56 2.41
CA TYR A 175 4.04 -9.58 2.82
C TYR A 175 3.89 -10.92 2.09
N GLU A 176 2.85 -11.09 1.27
CA GLU A 176 2.61 -12.30 0.49
C GLU A 176 3.26 -12.27 -0.90
N SER A 177 3.84 -11.12 -1.29
CA SER A 177 4.51 -10.97 -2.58
C SER A 177 5.82 -11.77 -2.64
N GLY A 178 5.99 -12.54 -3.72
CA GLY A 178 7.19 -13.33 -3.97
C GLY A 178 6.93 -14.70 -4.58
N ALA A 179 7.96 -15.56 -4.56
CA ALA A 179 7.86 -16.93 -5.06
C ALA A 179 7.45 -17.90 -3.93
N HIS A 180 6.37 -18.64 -4.14
CA HIS A 180 5.84 -19.67 -3.26
C HIS A 180 6.20 -21.04 -3.82
N ARG A 181 6.80 -21.89 -3.02
CA ARG A 181 7.26 -23.23 -3.41
C ARG A 181 6.39 -24.32 -2.81
N VAL A 182 5.91 -25.22 -3.63
CA VAL A 182 5.17 -26.42 -3.20
C VAL A 182 6.01 -27.68 -3.33
N GLN A 183 5.86 -28.59 -2.38
CA GLN A 183 6.42 -29.93 -2.39
C GLN A 183 5.28 -30.92 -2.12
N ARG A 184 4.81 -31.59 -3.19
CA ARG A 184 3.79 -32.64 -3.11
C ARG A 184 3.95 -33.63 -4.25
N VAL A 185 3.25 -34.75 -4.16
CA VAL A 185 3.05 -35.66 -5.29
C VAL A 185 1.93 -35.04 -6.16
N PRO A 186 2.22 -34.61 -7.41
CA PRO A 186 1.17 -34.07 -8.28
C PRO A 186 0.06 -35.08 -8.55
N GLU A 187 -1.15 -34.61 -8.76
CA GLU A 187 -2.25 -35.50 -9.21
C GLU A 187 -1.98 -36.13 -10.59
N THR A 188 -1.15 -35.49 -11.38
CA THR A 188 -0.72 -35.95 -12.73
C THR A 188 0.46 -36.96 -12.67
N GLU A 189 1.04 -37.24 -11.49
CA GLU A 189 2.18 -38.12 -11.32
C GLU A 189 1.76 -39.55 -10.97
N SER A 190 2.06 -40.50 -11.87
CA SER A 190 1.70 -41.91 -11.68
C SER A 190 2.69 -42.69 -10.80
N SER A 191 3.94 -42.22 -10.65
CA SER A 191 5.00 -42.93 -9.93
C SER A 191 5.12 -42.56 -8.44
N GLY A 192 4.27 -41.66 -7.94
CA GLY A 192 4.27 -41.24 -6.52
C GLY A 192 5.48 -40.40 -6.12
N ARG A 193 6.22 -39.84 -7.06
CA ARG A 193 7.40 -39.00 -6.77
C ARG A 193 6.96 -37.60 -6.30
N ILE A 194 7.63 -37.11 -5.27
CA ILE A 194 7.45 -35.74 -4.78
C ILE A 194 8.07 -34.78 -5.79
N HIS A 195 7.26 -33.88 -6.35
CA HIS A 195 7.73 -32.81 -7.20
C HIS A 195 7.85 -31.51 -6.41
N THR A 196 8.73 -30.64 -6.89
CA THR A 196 8.92 -29.29 -6.37
C THR A 196 8.54 -28.31 -7.45
N SER A 197 7.45 -27.58 -7.26
CA SER A 197 6.96 -26.57 -8.18
C SER A 197 6.89 -25.21 -7.49
N ALA A 198 6.77 -24.15 -8.25
CA ALA A 198 6.67 -22.79 -7.75
C ALA A 198 5.56 -22.02 -8.47
N ALA A 199 4.89 -21.16 -7.73
CA ALA A 199 4.01 -20.12 -8.24
C ALA A 199 4.43 -18.78 -7.64
N THR A 200 4.18 -17.69 -8.35
CA THR A 200 4.54 -16.34 -7.92
C THR A 200 3.29 -15.55 -7.58
N VAL A 201 3.42 -14.74 -6.56
CA VAL A 201 2.37 -13.81 -6.13
C VAL A 201 2.92 -12.40 -6.20
N ALA A 202 2.22 -11.50 -6.88
CA ALA A 202 2.48 -10.07 -6.82
C ALA A 202 1.33 -9.38 -6.10
N VAL A 203 1.65 -8.44 -5.24
CA VAL A 203 0.70 -7.67 -4.44
C VAL A 203 0.93 -6.20 -4.72
N LEU A 204 -0.01 -5.58 -5.40
CA LEU A 204 0.07 -4.19 -5.82
C LEU A 204 -1.07 -3.39 -5.16
N PRO A 205 -0.82 -2.15 -4.73
CA PRO A 205 -1.90 -1.29 -4.27
C PRO A 205 -2.77 -0.89 -5.46
N GLU A 206 -4.11 -0.81 -5.25
CA GLU A 206 -4.99 -0.20 -6.23
C GLU A 206 -4.63 1.28 -6.38
N VAL A 207 -4.40 1.72 -7.61
CA VAL A 207 -4.09 3.10 -7.93
C VAL A 207 -5.31 3.78 -8.51
N ASP A 208 -5.51 5.05 -8.14
CA ASP A 208 -6.59 5.87 -8.69
C ASP A 208 -6.29 6.20 -10.16
N ASP A 209 -7.36 6.43 -10.93
CA ASP A 209 -7.25 6.86 -12.31
C ASP A 209 -6.48 8.19 -12.41
N VAL A 210 -5.65 8.30 -13.43
CA VAL A 210 -4.87 9.51 -13.67
C VAL A 210 -5.78 10.65 -14.12
N GLU A 211 -5.96 11.65 -13.28
CA GLU A 211 -6.61 12.89 -13.67
C GLU A 211 -5.57 13.90 -14.14
N VAL A 212 -5.75 14.42 -15.38
CA VAL A 212 -4.86 15.42 -15.95
C VAL A 212 -5.51 16.80 -15.89
N GLU A 213 -5.09 17.61 -14.94
CA GLU A 213 -5.38 19.03 -14.92
C GLU A 213 -4.23 19.82 -15.55
N ILE A 214 -4.53 20.60 -16.58
CA ILE A 214 -3.54 21.46 -17.23
C ILE A 214 -3.65 22.86 -16.63
N ASN A 215 -2.61 23.29 -15.90
CA ASN A 215 -2.51 24.66 -15.46
C ASN A 215 -2.16 25.55 -16.68
N PRO A 216 -2.96 26.55 -17.00
CA PRO A 216 -2.69 27.44 -18.14
C PRO A 216 -1.32 28.15 -18.07
N ASN A 217 -0.78 28.37 -16.88
CA ASN A 217 0.54 29.00 -16.68
C ASN A 217 1.71 28.11 -17.09
N ASP A 218 1.49 26.79 -17.14
CA ASP A 218 2.51 25.80 -17.52
C ASP A 218 2.52 25.56 -19.04
N VAL A 219 1.65 26.24 -19.78
CA VAL A 219 1.56 26.09 -21.24
C VAL A 219 1.92 27.40 -21.95
N ARG A 220 3.03 27.35 -22.68
CA ARG A 220 3.39 28.44 -23.59
C ARG A 220 2.61 28.28 -24.88
N VAL A 221 1.95 29.36 -25.29
CA VAL A 221 1.15 29.44 -26.50
C VAL A 221 1.86 30.34 -27.53
N ASP A 222 2.30 29.73 -28.61
CA ASP A 222 2.89 30.45 -29.75
C ASP A 222 1.90 30.41 -30.93
N VAL A 223 1.71 31.54 -31.61
CA VAL A 223 0.89 31.64 -32.79
C VAL A 223 1.76 31.93 -34.00
N TYR A 224 1.41 31.34 -35.13
CA TYR A 224 2.16 31.48 -36.37
C TYR A 224 1.26 31.28 -37.58
N ARG A 225 1.77 31.58 -38.78
CA ARG A 225 1.05 31.41 -40.03
C ARG A 225 0.95 29.95 -40.40
N ALA A 226 -0.27 29.51 -40.77
CA ALA A 226 -0.45 28.14 -41.22
C ALA A 226 0.32 27.90 -42.55
N SER A 227 0.89 26.72 -42.67
CA SER A 227 1.57 26.28 -43.90
C SER A 227 0.66 25.35 -44.69
N GLY A 228 0.53 25.54 -46.00
CA GLY A 228 -0.26 24.63 -46.86
C GLY A 228 -0.76 25.34 -48.14
N ASN A 229 -1.42 24.59 -49.00
CA ASN A 229 -2.06 25.11 -50.21
C ASN A 229 -3.29 25.93 -49.82
N GLY A 230 -3.20 27.27 -49.92
CA GLY A 230 -4.29 28.17 -49.56
C GLY A 230 -4.12 29.56 -50.15
N GLY A 231 -5.21 30.32 -50.21
CA GLY A 231 -5.23 31.70 -50.67
C GLY A 231 -4.74 32.70 -49.59
N GLN A 232 -5.05 33.99 -49.78
CA GLN A 232 -4.57 35.10 -48.92
C GLN A 232 -4.82 34.88 -47.42
N CYS A 233 -5.90 34.19 -47.05
CA CYS A 233 -6.24 33.94 -45.65
C CYS A 233 -5.23 33.02 -44.90
N VAL A 234 -4.65 32.03 -45.58
CA VAL A 234 -3.64 31.11 -45.00
C VAL A 234 -2.28 31.79 -44.87
N ASN A 235 -1.94 32.68 -45.84
CA ASN A 235 -0.62 33.28 -45.91
C ASN A 235 -0.46 34.57 -45.10
N THR A 236 -1.58 35.20 -44.72
CA THR A 236 -1.57 36.52 -44.02
C THR A 236 -2.02 36.47 -42.57
N THR A 237 -2.80 35.46 -42.17
CA THR A 237 -3.38 35.37 -40.83
C THR A 237 -2.64 34.36 -39.96
N ASP A 238 -2.26 34.74 -38.75
CA ASP A 238 -1.64 33.87 -37.77
C ASP A 238 -2.70 32.95 -37.10
N SER A 239 -3.15 31.96 -37.87
CA SER A 239 -4.20 31.01 -37.42
C SER A 239 -3.68 29.73 -36.78
N ALA A 240 -2.45 29.36 -37.07
CA ALA A 240 -1.83 28.18 -36.50
C ALA A 240 -1.36 28.41 -35.04
N VAL A 241 -1.53 27.40 -34.20
CA VAL A 241 -1.21 27.48 -32.78
C VAL A 241 -0.24 26.35 -32.46
N ARG A 242 0.82 26.68 -31.68
CA ARG A 242 1.74 25.74 -31.04
C ARG A 242 1.59 25.90 -29.55
N LEU A 243 1.29 24.80 -28.88
CA LEU A 243 1.32 24.71 -27.43
C LEU A 243 2.56 23.96 -27.00
N THR A 244 3.30 24.51 -26.05
CA THR A 244 4.44 23.84 -25.41
C THR A 244 4.17 23.74 -23.92
N HIS A 245 4.02 22.52 -23.43
CA HIS A 245 3.92 22.26 -21.99
C HIS A 245 5.30 22.32 -21.36
N ILE A 246 5.55 23.35 -20.55
CA ILE A 246 6.88 23.69 -20.04
C ILE A 246 7.49 22.55 -19.19
N PRO A 247 6.74 21.92 -18.24
CA PRO A 247 7.31 20.90 -17.37
C PRO A 247 7.73 19.60 -18.12
N THR A 248 6.95 19.18 -19.12
CA THR A 248 7.19 17.92 -19.85
C THR A 248 7.92 18.13 -21.18
N GLY A 249 8.00 19.37 -21.66
CA GLY A 249 8.53 19.67 -23.00
C GLY A 249 7.66 19.20 -24.16
N LEU A 250 6.44 18.71 -23.92
CA LEU A 250 5.52 18.27 -24.97
C LEU A 250 5.08 19.45 -25.83
N VAL A 251 5.20 19.24 -27.15
CA VAL A 251 4.78 20.24 -28.14
C VAL A 251 3.61 19.70 -28.97
N VAL A 252 2.56 20.49 -29.08
CA VAL A 252 1.40 20.20 -29.92
C VAL A 252 1.17 21.37 -30.85
N THR A 253 1.01 21.08 -32.14
CA THR A 253 0.69 22.08 -33.16
C THR A 253 -0.67 21.76 -33.79
N CYS A 254 -1.49 22.80 -34.02
CA CYS A 254 -2.78 22.68 -34.68
C CYS A 254 -2.94 23.82 -35.68
N GLN A 255 -3.28 23.47 -36.92
CA GLN A 255 -3.50 24.43 -38.03
C GLN A 255 -4.67 24.02 -38.93
N ASP A 256 -5.59 23.20 -38.41
CA ASP A 256 -6.66 22.57 -39.21
C ASP A 256 -7.77 23.58 -39.57
N GLU A 257 -8.03 24.55 -38.70
CA GLU A 257 -9.11 25.49 -38.83
C GLU A 257 -8.62 26.89 -39.24
N LYS A 258 -9.48 27.67 -39.86
CA LYS A 258 -9.20 29.07 -40.20
C LYS A 258 -9.20 29.99 -38.96
N SER A 259 -9.73 29.53 -37.83
CA SER A 259 -9.86 30.27 -36.58
C SER A 259 -8.78 29.88 -35.61
N GLN A 260 -7.97 30.84 -35.17
CA GLN A 260 -6.95 30.67 -34.11
C GLN A 260 -7.55 30.14 -32.82
N ILE A 261 -8.73 30.60 -32.42
CA ILE A 261 -9.41 30.18 -31.19
C ILE A 261 -9.75 28.69 -31.25
N LYS A 262 -10.32 28.23 -32.38
CA LYS A 262 -10.66 26.81 -32.57
C LYS A 262 -9.42 25.95 -32.62
N ASN A 263 -8.34 26.39 -33.27
CA ASN A 263 -7.06 25.67 -33.26
C ASN A 263 -6.47 25.60 -31.89
N LYS A 264 -6.56 26.66 -31.05
CA LYS A 264 -6.12 26.63 -29.65
C LYS A 264 -6.90 25.61 -28.83
N GLU A 265 -8.22 25.59 -28.92
CA GLU A 265 -9.08 24.63 -28.23
C GLU A 265 -8.76 23.17 -28.62
N LYS A 266 -8.60 22.90 -29.93
CA LYS A 266 -8.19 21.59 -30.43
C LYS A 266 -6.81 21.22 -29.92
N ALA A 267 -5.85 22.12 -29.96
CA ALA A 267 -4.50 21.88 -29.46
C ALA A 267 -4.48 21.55 -27.96
N PHE A 268 -5.29 22.21 -27.14
CA PHE A 268 -5.44 21.88 -25.72
C PHE A 268 -6.06 20.50 -25.51
N LYS A 269 -7.04 20.09 -26.31
CA LYS A 269 -7.59 18.72 -26.23
C LYS A 269 -6.54 17.67 -26.56
N VAL A 270 -5.76 17.90 -27.63
CA VAL A 270 -4.68 16.99 -28.03
C VAL A 270 -3.56 16.97 -26.98
N LEU A 271 -3.22 18.12 -26.40
CA LEU A 271 -2.23 18.21 -25.33
C LEU A 271 -2.67 17.43 -24.10
N ARG A 272 -3.95 17.54 -23.69
CA ARG A 272 -4.51 16.78 -22.56
C ARG A 272 -4.43 15.28 -22.81
N SER A 273 -4.81 14.81 -24.00
CA SER A 273 -4.71 13.40 -24.35
C SER A 273 -3.26 12.89 -24.30
N ARG A 274 -2.31 13.65 -24.86
CA ARG A 274 -0.90 13.25 -24.84
C ARG A 274 -0.28 13.27 -23.45
N LEU A 275 -0.67 14.21 -22.60
CA LEU A 275 -0.24 14.25 -21.20
C LEU A 275 -0.82 13.07 -20.43
N TYR A 276 -2.09 12.73 -20.66
CA TYR A 276 -2.72 11.56 -20.09
C TYR A 276 -1.99 10.28 -20.48
N ASP A 277 -1.72 10.09 -21.79
CA ASP A 277 -1.00 8.94 -22.30
C ASP A 277 0.41 8.82 -21.67
N LEU A 278 1.11 9.94 -21.52
CA LEU A 278 2.44 9.97 -20.92
C LEU A 278 2.40 9.59 -19.45
N MET A 279 1.51 10.19 -18.67
CA MET A 279 1.35 9.89 -17.24
C MET A 279 0.92 8.43 -17.02
N GLN A 280 0.02 7.92 -17.87
CA GLN A 280 -0.39 6.53 -17.82
C GLN A 280 0.75 5.56 -18.15
N GLN A 281 1.61 5.92 -19.12
CA GLN A 281 2.81 5.13 -19.44
C GLN A 281 3.81 5.12 -18.28
N GLU A 282 4.03 6.25 -17.62
CA GLU A 282 4.89 6.35 -16.44
C GLU A 282 4.34 5.48 -15.29
N GLN A 283 3.05 5.61 -14.98
CA GLN A 283 2.39 4.80 -13.96
C GLN A 283 2.47 3.29 -14.26
N ASN A 284 2.17 2.90 -15.51
CA ASN A 284 2.27 1.50 -15.94
C ASN A 284 3.71 0.96 -15.82
N LYS A 285 4.70 1.81 -16.11
CA LYS A 285 6.11 1.45 -15.95
C LYS A 285 6.47 1.23 -14.49
N GLU A 286 6.06 2.13 -13.61
CA GLU A 286 6.28 1.98 -12.17
C GLU A 286 5.65 0.69 -11.62
N ILE A 287 4.40 0.40 -12.01
CA ILE A 287 3.71 -0.84 -11.64
C ILE A 287 4.46 -2.07 -12.18
N ALA A 288 4.92 -2.02 -13.43
CA ALA A 288 5.68 -3.11 -14.03
C ALA A 288 7.03 -3.34 -13.32
N ASP A 289 7.74 -2.28 -12.96
CA ASP A 289 8.99 -2.34 -12.23
C ASP A 289 8.79 -2.88 -10.80
N GLN A 290 7.73 -2.44 -10.10
CA GLN A 290 7.33 -2.98 -8.80
C GLN A 290 7.01 -4.48 -8.89
N ARG A 291 6.16 -4.88 -9.85
CA ARG A 291 5.83 -6.29 -10.11
C ARG A 291 7.08 -7.11 -10.37
N LYS A 292 7.99 -6.63 -11.20
CA LYS A 292 9.24 -7.31 -11.52
C LYS A 292 10.14 -7.48 -10.29
N SER A 293 10.22 -6.49 -9.42
CA SER A 293 11.01 -6.56 -8.19
C SER A 293 10.42 -7.56 -7.18
N GLN A 294 9.10 -7.71 -7.13
CA GLN A 294 8.42 -8.63 -6.21
C GLN A 294 8.52 -10.09 -6.66
N VAL A 295 8.39 -10.35 -7.96
CA VAL A 295 8.29 -11.71 -8.53
C VAL A 295 9.66 -12.31 -8.81
N GLY A 296 10.70 -11.47 -9.03
CA GLY A 296 12.03 -11.92 -9.41
C GLY A 296 12.02 -12.72 -10.71
N SER A 297 12.78 -13.82 -10.77
CA SER A 297 12.81 -14.74 -11.91
C SER A 297 11.67 -15.76 -11.90
N GLY A 298 10.92 -15.90 -10.81
CA GLY A 298 9.93 -16.96 -10.60
C GLY A 298 10.54 -18.35 -10.41
N ASP A 299 11.85 -18.43 -10.16
CA ASP A 299 12.53 -19.69 -9.89
C ASP A 299 12.21 -20.16 -8.44
N ARG A 300 12.09 -21.48 -8.29
CA ARG A 300 11.89 -22.13 -6.99
C ARG A 300 13.01 -21.89 -5.97
N SER A 301 14.17 -21.39 -6.39
CA SER A 301 15.28 -21.01 -5.52
C SER A 301 15.03 -19.70 -4.76
N GLU A 302 14.28 -18.76 -5.37
CA GLU A 302 13.96 -17.44 -4.81
C GLU A 302 12.76 -17.44 -3.85
N ARG A 303 12.40 -18.61 -3.36
CA ARG A 303 11.24 -18.82 -2.52
C ARG A 303 11.22 -17.97 -1.26
N ILE A 304 10.08 -17.33 -1.00
CA ILE A 304 9.77 -16.72 0.30
C ILE A 304 9.19 -17.76 1.27
N ARG A 305 8.37 -18.71 0.75
CA ARG A 305 7.65 -19.68 1.55
C ARG A 305 7.62 -21.05 0.88
N THR A 306 7.63 -22.11 1.71
CA THR A 306 7.54 -23.51 1.25
C THR A 306 6.34 -24.20 1.90
N TYR A 307 5.51 -24.82 1.06
CA TYR A 307 4.35 -25.63 1.40
C TYR A 307 4.72 -27.11 1.22
N ASN A 308 4.92 -27.84 2.31
CA ASN A 308 5.33 -29.23 2.30
C ASN A 308 4.15 -30.12 2.69
N PHE A 309 3.50 -30.71 1.70
CA PHE A 309 2.33 -31.56 1.88
C PHE A 309 2.65 -32.87 2.61
N PRO A 310 3.72 -33.62 2.27
CA PRO A 310 4.07 -34.84 3.00
C PRO A 310 4.30 -34.64 4.49
N GLN A 311 4.74 -33.46 4.91
CA GLN A 311 5.00 -33.13 6.31
C GLN A 311 3.91 -32.28 6.95
N GLY A 312 2.86 -31.89 6.20
CA GLY A 312 1.76 -31.04 6.69
C GLY A 312 2.21 -29.68 7.23
N ARG A 313 3.32 -29.12 6.69
CA ARG A 313 3.91 -27.88 7.20
C ARG A 313 4.06 -26.79 6.17
N VAL A 314 3.98 -25.55 6.64
CA VAL A 314 4.32 -24.33 5.91
C VAL A 314 5.51 -23.68 6.60
N SER A 315 6.54 -23.29 5.84
CA SER A 315 7.73 -22.61 6.36
C SER A 315 7.96 -21.29 5.63
N ASP A 316 7.96 -20.17 6.33
CA ASP A 316 8.38 -18.87 5.82
C ASP A 316 9.88 -18.69 6.07
N HIS A 317 10.63 -18.50 4.99
CA HIS A 317 12.10 -18.45 5.05
C HIS A 317 12.64 -17.09 5.44
N ARG A 318 11.83 -16.05 5.38
CA ARG A 318 12.24 -14.68 5.76
C ARG A 318 12.41 -14.52 7.28
N ILE A 319 11.54 -15.19 8.04
CA ILE A 319 11.53 -15.14 9.50
C ILE A 319 11.86 -16.49 10.13
N ASN A 320 12.21 -17.51 9.32
CA ASN A 320 12.48 -18.89 9.73
C ASN A 320 11.36 -19.52 10.59
N MET A 321 10.10 -19.12 10.32
CA MET A 321 8.92 -19.60 11.02
C MET A 321 8.33 -20.82 10.32
N THR A 322 7.95 -21.85 11.08
CA THR A 322 7.33 -23.08 10.56
C THR A 322 6.08 -23.42 11.33
N ILE A 323 4.97 -23.64 10.60
CA ILE A 323 3.67 -24.03 11.14
C ILE A 323 3.29 -25.41 10.62
N TYR A 324 2.80 -26.29 11.50
CA TYR A 324 2.37 -27.66 11.18
C TYR A 324 0.84 -27.76 11.02
N LYS A 325 0.25 -26.80 10.29
CA LYS A 325 -1.19 -26.67 10.04
C LYS A 325 -1.46 -26.31 8.57
N LEU A 326 -0.84 -27.08 7.64
CA LEU A 326 -0.91 -26.78 6.21
C LEU A 326 -2.34 -26.64 5.70
N ASP A 327 -3.25 -27.55 6.07
CA ASP A 327 -4.63 -27.55 5.56
C ASP A 327 -5.40 -26.31 6.02
N TYR A 328 -5.23 -25.90 7.28
CA TYR A 328 -5.85 -24.67 7.80
C TYR A 328 -5.26 -23.43 7.13
N PHE A 329 -3.97 -23.45 6.86
CA PHE A 329 -3.28 -22.36 6.17
C PHE A 329 -3.82 -22.20 4.74
N LEU A 330 -3.98 -23.30 3.99
CA LEU A 330 -4.59 -23.30 2.66
C LEU A 330 -6.07 -22.95 2.67
N ASP A 331 -6.77 -23.11 3.80
CA ASP A 331 -8.14 -22.62 4.01
C ASP A 331 -8.20 -21.17 4.52
N GLY A 332 -7.10 -20.41 4.41
CA GLY A 332 -7.05 -18.99 4.68
C GLY A 332 -6.72 -18.60 6.12
N ASP A 333 -6.05 -19.46 6.90
CA ASP A 333 -5.53 -19.12 8.24
C ASP A 333 -4.08 -18.64 8.14
N LEU A 334 -3.90 -17.39 7.66
CA LEU A 334 -2.59 -16.81 7.36
C LEU A 334 -2.05 -15.93 8.50
N ASP A 335 -2.88 -15.59 9.48
CA ASP A 335 -2.61 -14.54 10.45
C ASP A 335 -1.31 -14.79 11.25
N GLU A 336 -1.07 -16.01 11.67
CA GLU A 336 0.11 -16.35 12.48
C GLU A 336 1.44 -15.99 11.78
N ILE A 337 1.55 -16.28 10.47
CA ILE A 337 2.75 -15.94 9.68
C ILE A 337 2.78 -14.44 9.34
N ILE A 338 1.64 -13.87 8.96
CA ILE A 338 1.58 -12.45 8.61
C ILE A 338 1.91 -11.57 9.82
N ASP A 339 1.38 -11.89 11.01
CA ASP A 339 1.69 -11.15 12.24
C ASP A 339 3.18 -11.29 12.62
N GLY A 340 3.77 -12.47 12.43
CA GLY A 340 5.21 -12.66 12.57
C GLY A 340 6.04 -11.80 11.62
N LEU A 341 5.62 -11.67 10.36
CA LEU A 341 6.28 -10.83 9.37
C LEU A 341 6.13 -9.34 9.69
N ILE A 342 4.95 -8.90 10.13
CA ILE A 342 4.71 -7.53 10.59
C ILE A 342 5.62 -7.19 11.75
N THR A 343 5.70 -8.08 12.75
CA THR A 343 6.56 -7.88 13.93
C THR A 343 8.03 -7.80 13.54
N SER A 344 8.48 -8.64 12.62
CA SER A 344 9.87 -8.62 12.12
C SER A 344 10.18 -7.32 11.36
N ASP A 345 9.29 -6.86 10.49
CA ASP A 345 9.42 -5.59 9.75
C ASP A 345 9.46 -4.38 10.70
N GLN A 346 8.58 -4.37 11.72
CA GLN A 346 8.58 -3.34 12.75
C GLN A 346 9.88 -3.33 13.56
N ALA A 347 10.40 -4.50 13.92
CA ALA A 347 11.66 -4.62 14.64
C ALA A 347 12.86 -4.13 13.79
N GLU A 348 12.84 -4.40 12.48
CA GLU A 348 13.88 -3.90 11.56
C GLU A 348 13.79 -2.38 11.39
N LYS A 349 12.60 -1.83 11.22
CA LYS A 349 12.38 -0.38 11.17
C LYS A 349 12.80 0.32 12.46
N MET A 350 12.52 -0.27 13.62
CA MET A 350 12.97 0.27 14.92
C MET A 350 14.48 0.30 15.07
N LYS A 351 15.22 -0.64 14.48
CA LYS A 351 16.71 -0.62 14.51
C LYS A 351 17.31 0.51 13.68
N ASN A 352 16.56 0.94 12.65
CA ASN A 352 16.99 1.99 11.73
C ASN A 352 16.46 3.39 12.12
N PHE A 353 15.61 3.45 13.17
CA PHE A 353 15.00 4.67 13.71
C PHE A 353 15.81 5.27 14.87
#